data_0280386be28eaa0d3bae18551edc25f1
#
_entry.id   0280386be28eaa0d3bae18551edc25f1
#
_cell.length_a   1.000
_cell.length_b   1.000
_cell.length_c   1.000
_cell.angle_alpha   90.00
_cell.angle_beta   90.00
_cell.angle_gamma   90.00
#
_symmetry.space_group_name_H-M   'P 1'
#
loop_
_entity.id
_entity.type
_entity.pdbx_description
1 polymer ?
#
loop_
_entity_poly.entity_id
_entity_poly.type
_entity_poly.pdbx_seq_one_letter_code
_entity_poly.pdbx_strand_id
1 'polypeptide(L)'
;MNVERDQAVNGDRRAMARLLSDIENGTLALSQLIDHLPDASSEEWSTMAITGPPGVGKSVLVDALMTAWASDGIRVALLAVDPSSPRTGGALLGDRIRMSSVDNPAISDRVYVRSIATRSSSGSVPLIVEDMAGFLLACGWDRVLIETVGSGQAELRCAAVADRIVVVEGPARGDGIQAEKAGLLELADIVLVNKADLEGADRHAGELRESYALDGDDAPEVLLTSGLKGHGIPEAAAALLNLKSSGRALRARMRERLLGQHERRLVLHPSYNSVLNALCEGTLDIDEALTHLQGEGYGRSS
;
A
#
# COMPACT_ATOMS: atom_id res chain seq x y z
N MET A 1 -0.22 -14.63 -23.74
CA MET A 1 0.38 -14.40 -22.42
C MET A 1 1.83 -13.92 -22.52
N ASN A 2 2.78 -14.69 -23.07
CA ASN A 2 4.19 -14.24 -23.17
C ASN A 2 4.39 -12.96 -23.98
N VAL A 3 3.72 -12.79 -25.12
CA VAL A 3 3.82 -11.58 -25.95
C VAL A 3 3.32 -10.33 -25.21
N GLU A 4 2.23 -10.45 -24.47
CA GLU A 4 1.64 -9.33 -23.74
C GLU A 4 2.49 -8.95 -22.51
N ARG A 5 3.07 -9.95 -21.82
CA ARG A 5 4.06 -9.74 -20.77
C ARG A 5 5.27 -8.98 -21.30
N ASP A 6 5.83 -9.44 -22.42
CA ASP A 6 7.01 -8.82 -23.01
C ASP A 6 6.71 -7.38 -23.47
N GLN A 7 5.51 -7.12 -23.99
CA GLN A 7 5.05 -5.76 -24.30
C GLN A 7 4.98 -4.89 -23.04
N ALA A 8 4.41 -5.39 -21.95
CA ALA A 8 4.29 -4.66 -20.68
C ALA A 8 5.66 -4.32 -20.07
N VAL A 9 6.58 -5.30 -20.06
CA VAL A 9 7.96 -5.11 -19.58
C VAL A 9 8.73 -4.11 -20.45
N ASN A 10 8.44 -4.07 -21.77
CA ASN A 10 9.02 -3.10 -22.70
C ASN A 10 8.30 -1.73 -22.70
N GLY A 11 7.41 -1.48 -21.74
CA GLY A 11 6.80 -0.18 -21.50
C GLY A 11 5.45 0.05 -22.14
N ASP A 12 4.81 -0.97 -22.75
CA ASP A 12 3.43 -0.83 -23.23
C ASP A 12 2.46 -0.73 -22.06
N ARG A 13 2.00 0.49 -21.78
CA ARG A 13 1.09 0.79 -20.69
C ARG A 13 -0.28 0.10 -20.81
N ARG A 14 -0.74 -0.19 -22.04
CA ARG A 14 -2.02 -0.89 -22.23
C ARG A 14 -1.90 -2.36 -21.88
N ALA A 15 -0.81 -3.01 -22.31
CA ALA A 15 -0.51 -4.38 -21.92
C ALA A 15 -0.34 -4.48 -20.40
N MET A 16 0.43 -3.58 -19.79
CA MET A 16 0.62 -3.51 -18.34
C MET A 16 -0.72 -3.34 -17.61
N ALA A 17 -1.59 -2.43 -18.05
CA ALA A 17 -2.88 -2.19 -17.42
C ALA A 17 -3.83 -3.42 -17.50
N ARG A 18 -3.81 -4.18 -18.61
CA ARG A 18 -4.58 -5.42 -18.75
C ARG A 18 -4.09 -6.50 -17.78
N LEU A 19 -2.78 -6.75 -17.77
CA LEU A 19 -2.19 -7.75 -16.85
C LEU A 19 -2.41 -7.39 -15.38
N LEU A 20 -2.32 -6.11 -15.02
CA LEU A 20 -2.70 -5.65 -13.67
C LEU A 20 -4.18 -5.92 -13.37
N SER A 21 -5.08 -5.81 -14.35
CA SER A 21 -6.50 -6.16 -14.18
C SER A 21 -6.70 -7.66 -13.96
N ASP A 22 -5.92 -8.50 -14.65
CA ASP A 22 -5.97 -9.95 -14.49
C ASP A 22 -5.45 -10.38 -13.11
N ILE A 23 -4.38 -9.74 -12.61
CA ILE A 23 -3.89 -9.93 -11.25
C ILE A 23 -4.95 -9.50 -10.22
N GLU A 24 -5.54 -8.32 -10.38
CA GLU A 24 -6.57 -7.77 -9.50
C GLU A 24 -7.81 -8.67 -9.42
N ASN A 25 -8.19 -9.27 -10.56
CA ASN A 25 -9.33 -10.17 -10.64
C ASN A 25 -8.99 -11.62 -10.21
N GLY A 26 -7.73 -11.92 -9.89
CA GLY A 26 -7.28 -13.26 -9.51
C GLY A 26 -7.26 -14.28 -10.65
N THR A 27 -7.37 -13.82 -11.90
CA THR A 27 -7.30 -14.67 -13.10
C THR A 27 -5.88 -15.01 -13.51
N LEU A 28 -4.90 -14.26 -12.98
CA LEU A 28 -3.48 -14.42 -13.26
C LEU A 28 -2.67 -14.26 -11.96
N ALA A 29 -1.83 -15.24 -11.67
CA ALA A 29 -0.91 -15.16 -10.54
C ALA A 29 0.41 -14.49 -10.97
N LEU A 30 1.04 -13.71 -10.08
CA LEU A 30 2.31 -13.06 -10.35
C LEU A 30 3.42 -14.06 -10.76
N SER A 31 3.46 -15.23 -10.13
CA SER A 31 4.41 -16.31 -10.46
C SER A 31 4.31 -16.84 -11.90
N GLN A 32 3.21 -16.57 -12.59
CA GLN A 32 3.05 -16.92 -14.01
C GLN A 32 3.62 -15.84 -14.94
N LEU A 33 3.88 -14.64 -14.41
CA LEU A 33 4.38 -13.50 -15.17
C LEU A 33 5.87 -13.28 -14.99
N ILE A 34 6.40 -13.53 -13.80
CA ILE A 34 7.81 -13.29 -13.47
C ILE A 34 8.38 -14.49 -12.72
N ASP A 35 9.61 -14.87 -13.07
CA ASP A 35 10.30 -16.00 -12.45
C ASP A 35 10.93 -15.60 -11.10
N HIS A 36 11.33 -14.34 -10.95
CA HIS A 36 11.93 -13.81 -9.74
C HIS A 36 11.41 -12.39 -9.47
N LEU A 37 10.97 -12.16 -8.23
CA LEU A 37 10.75 -10.81 -7.73
C LEU A 37 12.10 -10.10 -7.58
N PRO A 38 12.16 -8.77 -7.83
CA PRO A 38 13.34 -7.99 -7.48
C PRO A 38 13.72 -8.25 -6.03
N ASP A 39 15.01 -8.44 -5.77
CA ASP A 39 15.51 -8.83 -4.46
C ASP A 39 15.24 -7.72 -3.44
N ALA A 40 14.45 -7.99 -2.42
CA ALA A 40 14.12 -7.06 -1.33
C ALA A 40 15.33 -6.77 -0.40
N SER A 41 16.52 -7.26 -0.74
CA SER A 41 17.73 -7.17 0.07
C SER A 41 18.55 -5.90 -0.13
N SER A 42 18.11 -4.96 -1.00
CA SER A 42 18.78 -3.68 -1.15
C SER A 42 18.50 -2.79 0.08
N GLU A 43 19.50 -2.02 0.52
CA GLU A 43 19.29 -0.96 1.54
C GLU A 43 18.24 0.06 1.08
N GLU A 44 17.95 0.10 -0.22
CA GLU A 44 16.94 0.90 -0.85
C GLU A 44 15.57 0.22 -0.82
N TRP A 45 14.54 0.99 -0.57
CA TRP A 45 13.17 0.49 -0.66
C TRP A 45 12.66 0.49 -2.11
N SER A 46 11.80 -0.45 -2.42
CA SER A 46 11.09 -0.52 -3.72
C SER A 46 9.61 -0.17 -3.57
N THR A 47 9.03 -0.49 -2.42
CA THR A 47 7.63 -0.24 -2.12
C THR A 47 7.45 0.60 -0.85
N MET A 48 6.53 1.56 -0.88
CA MET A 48 6.27 2.45 0.25
C MET A 48 4.77 2.62 0.45
N ALA A 49 4.28 2.29 1.64
CA ALA A 49 2.90 2.56 2.02
C ALA A 49 2.75 3.98 2.56
N ILE A 50 1.71 4.67 2.10
CA ILE A 50 1.32 5.99 2.58
C ILE A 50 -0.08 5.88 3.18
N THR A 51 -0.16 6.03 4.48
CA THR A 51 -1.38 5.84 5.26
C THR A 51 -1.62 7.01 6.21
N GLY A 52 -2.77 7.06 6.85
CA GLY A 52 -3.13 8.11 7.81
C GLY A 52 -4.61 8.48 7.71
N PRO A 53 -5.13 9.32 8.61
CA PRO A 53 -6.55 9.65 8.70
C PRO A 53 -7.15 10.19 7.41
N PRO A 54 -8.46 10.04 7.19
CA PRO A 54 -9.13 10.65 6.06
C PRO A 54 -9.06 12.19 6.15
N GLY A 55 -8.92 12.84 4.99
CA GLY A 55 -8.92 14.29 4.89
C GLY A 55 -7.62 15.00 5.27
N VAL A 56 -6.54 14.28 5.64
CA VAL A 56 -5.22 14.90 5.91
C VAL A 56 -4.49 15.33 4.63
N GLY A 57 -5.00 14.95 3.45
CA GLY A 57 -4.44 15.37 2.17
C GLY A 57 -3.40 14.43 1.60
N LYS A 58 -3.48 13.12 1.90
CA LYS A 58 -2.55 12.09 1.39
C LYS A 58 -2.38 12.16 -0.12
N SER A 59 -3.46 12.10 -0.88
CA SER A 59 -3.41 12.08 -2.36
C SER A 59 -2.75 13.33 -2.95
N VAL A 60 -2.97 14.51 -2.36
CA VAL A 60 -2.31 15.76 -2.79
C VAL A 60 -0.82 15.72 -2.45
N LEU A 61 -0.45 15.21 -1.29
CA LEU A 61 0.93 15.03 -0.87
C LEU A 61 1.65 14.02 -1.76
N VAL A 62 1.01 12.88 -2.05
CA VAL A 62 1.52 11.85 -2.95
C VAL A 62 1.77 12.41 -4.35
N ASP A 63 0.83 13.18 -4.91
CA ASP A 63 1.00 13.82 -6.22
C ASP A 63 2.20 14.78 -6.26
N ALA A 64 2.39 15.56 -5.18
CA ALA A 64 3.54 16.46 -5.06
C ALA A 64 4.88 15.69 -4.96
N LEU A 65 4.94 14.61 -4.18
CA LEU A 65 6.12 13.74 -4.06
C LEU A 65 6.45 13.03 -5.38
N MET A 66 5.43 12.47 -6.04
CA MET A 66 5.58 11.83 -7.35
C MET A 66 6.09 12.82 -8.40
N THR A 67 5.57 14.06 -8.37
CA THR A 67 6.04 15.14 -9.26
C THR A 67 7.51 15.46 -9.03
N ALA A 68 7.94 15.56 -7.77
CA ALA A 68 9.34 15.82 -7.43
C ALA A 68 10.25 14.70 -7.95
N TRP A 69 9.96 13.44 -7.60
CA TRP A 69 10.76 12.29 -8.01
C TRP A 69 10.77 12.07 -9.52
N ALA A 70 9.63 12.22 -10.20
CA ALA A 70 9.57 12.08 -11.65
C ALA A 70 10.34 13.19 -12.38
N SER A 71 10.41 14.41 -11.78
CA SER A 71 11.24 15.50 -12.30
C SER A 71 12.73 15.19 -12.20
N ASP A 72 13.13 14.45 -11.16
CA ASP A 72 14.49 13.95 -10.97
C ASP A 72 14.81 12.68 -11.78
N GLY A 73 13.87 12.22 -12.61
CA GLY A 73 14.06 11.10 -13.52
C GLY A 73 13.62 9.74 -12.98
N ILE A 74 13.09 9.67 -11.76
CA ILE A 74 12.64 8.43 -11.12
C ILE A 74 11.26 8.03 -11.68
N ARG A 75 11.12 6.77 -12.09
CA ARG A 75 9.84 6.20 -12.52
C ARG A 75 9.06 5.73 -11.29
N VAL A 76 7.95 6.39 -11.00
CA VAL A 76 7.15 6.11 -9.82
C VAL A 76 5.74 5.68 -10.18
N ALA A 77 5.27 4.57 -9.61
CA ALA A 77 3.91 4.09 -9.75
C ALA A 77 3.15 4.25 -8.43
N LEU A 78 1.85 4.52 -8.52
CA LEU A 78 0.93 4.59 -7.39
C LEU A 78 -0.17 3.55 -7.54
N LEU A 79 -0.35 2.75 -6.50
CA LEU A 79 -1.50 1.89 -6.26
C LEU A 79 -2.36 2.54 -5.17
N ALA A 80 -3.48 3.15 -5.56
CA ALA A 80 -4.41 3.76 -4.65
C ALA A 80 -5.49 2.74 -4.25
N VAL A 81 -5.46 2.31 -2.99
CA VAL A 81 -6.37 1.29 -2.45
C VAL A 81 -7.62 1.98 -1.89
N ASP A 82 -8.72 1.88 -2.61
CA ASP A 82 -9.98 2.51 -2.27
C ASP A 82 -11.00 1.51 -1.72
N PRO A 83 -11.85 1.90 -0.75
CA PRO A 83 -12.97 1.07 -0.35
C PRO A 83 -13.92 0.85 -1.53
N SER A 84 -14.39 -0.37 -1.70
CA SER A 84 -15.36 -0.71 -2.74
C SER A 84 -16.70 -0.05 -2.50
N SER A 85 -17.34 0.42 -3.56
CA SER A 85 -18.74 0.83 -3.52
C SER A 85 -19.63 -0.38 -3.24
N PRO A 86 -20.49 -0.35 -2.19
CA PRO A 86 -21.43 -1.44 -1.93
C PRO A 86 -22.40 -1.72 -3.09
N ARG A 87 -22.61 -0.74 -3.97
CA ARG A 87 -23.55 -0.83 -5.10
C ARG A 87 -22.92 -1.31 -6.38
N THR A 88 -21.69 -0.91 -6.67
CA THR A 88 -21.05 -1.15 -7.97
C THR A 88 -19.86 -2.10 -7.90
N GLY A 89 -19.34 -2.36 -6.68
CA GLY A 89 -18.12 -3.14 -6.48
C GLY A 89 -16.86 -2.46 -7.02
N GLY A 90 -16.97 -1.24 -7.58
CA GLY A 90 -15.85 -0.44 -8.06
C GLY A 90 -15.28 0.49 -6.98
N ALA A 91 -14.12 1.08 -7.22
CA ALA A 91 -13.49 2.04 -6.30
C ALA A 91 -14.41 3.25 -6.06
N LEU A 92 -14.67 3.57 -4.78
CA LEU A 92 -15.56 4.66 -4.37
C LEU A 92 -14.96 6.04 -4.69
N LEU A 93 -13.64 6.12 -4.74
CA LEU A 93 -12.85 7.33 -4.91
C LEU A 93 -12.14 7.42 -6.27
N GLY A 94 -12.33 6.42 -7.14
CA GLY A 94 -11.67 6.33 -8.44
C GLY A 94 -11.81 7.59 -9.33
N ASP A 95 -12.88 8.35 -9.15
CA ASP A 95 -13.09 9.64 -9.84
C ASP A 95 -12.38 10.83 -9.15
N ARG A 96 -11.77 10.64 -7.99
CA ARG A 96 -11.17 11.74 -7.21
C ARG A 96 -9.66 11.89 -7.41
N ILE A 97 -9.01 10.92 -8.03
CA ILE A 97 -7.56 11.00 -8.27
C ILE A 97 -7.33 11.76 -9.58
N ARG A 98 -7.56 13.07 -9.55
CA ARG A 98 -7.01 13.99 -10.55
C ARG A 98 -5.61 14.39 -10.07
N MET A 99 -4.64 13.54 -10.35
CA MET A 99 -3.26 13.84 -10.07
C MET A 99 -2.68 14.67 -11.21
N SER A 100 -2.18 15.84 -10.88
CA SER A 100 -1.58 16.77 -11.85
C SER A 100 -0.31 16.19 -12.48
N SER A 101 0.39 15.32 -11.78
CA SER A 101 1.58 14.62 -12.26
C SER A 101 1.31 13.73 -13.48
N VAL A 102 0.13 13.10 -13.54
CA VAL A 102 -0.26 12.22 -14.67
C VAL A 102 -0.49 13.02 -15.95
N ASP A 103 -1.03 14.22 -15.81
CA ASP A 103 -1.38 15.10 -16.93
C ASP A 103 -0.21 16.01 -17.35
N ASN A 104 0.91 15.99 -16.62
CA ASN A 104 2.09 16.82 -16.92
C ASN A 104 2.96 16.17 -18.01
N PRO A 105 3.01 16.73 -19.25
CA PRO A 105 3.72 16.11 -20.36
C PRO A 105 5.24 15.93 -20.11
N ALA A 106 5.83 16.70 -19.20
CA ALA A 106 7.25 16.64 -18.91
C ALA A 106 7.68 15.39 -18.11
N ILE A 107 6.72 14.79 -17.39
CA ILE A 107 6.98 13.67 -16.47
C ILE A 107 5.97 12.51 -16.60
N SER A 108 4.93 12.66 -17.41
CA SER A 108 3.85 11.66 -17.54
C SER A 108 4.33 10.28 -17.99
N ASP A 109 5.49 10.19 -18.66
CA ASP A 109 6.14 8.93 -19.01
C ASP A 109 6.75 8.20 -17.79
N ARG A 110 7.02 8.92 -16.69
CA ARG A 110 7.60 8.43 -15.44
C ARG A 110 6.60 8.29 -14.30
N VAL A 111 5.32 8.55 -14.54
CA VAL A 111 4.26 8.45 -13.55
C VAL A 111 3.20 7.45 -14.02
N TYR A 112 2.79 6.56 -13.13
CA TYR A 112 1.66 5.65 -13.35
C TYR A 112 0.76 5.63 -12.14
N VAL A 113 -0.55 5.68 -12.33
CA VAL A 113 -1.53 5.66 -11.25
C VAL A 113 -2.61 4.63 -11.55
N ARG A 114 -2.93 3.81 -10.55
CA ARG A 114 -4.03 2.86 -10.62
C ARG A 114 -4.80 2.83 -9.30
N SER A 115 -6.12 2.99 -9.38
CA SER A 115 -7.03 2.73 -8.27
C SER A 115 -7.37 1.25 -8.20
N ILE A 116 -7.35 0.69 -7.00
CA ILE A 116 -7.69 -0.69 -6.68
C ILE A 116 -8.93 -0.67 -5.80
N ALA A 117 -9.99 -1.39 -6.20
CA ALA A 117 -11.19 -1.53 -5.40
C ALA A 117 -11.04 -2.70 -4.41
N THR A 118 -11.28 -2.45 -3.11
CA THR A 118 -11.35 -3.52 -2.11
C THR A 118 -12.64 -4.30 -2.25
N ARG A 119 -12.70 -5.22 -3.21
CA ARG A 119 -13.90 -6.03 -3.43
C ARG A 119 -14.10 -7.02 -2.28
N SER A 120 -15.06 -6.72 -1.42
CA SER A 120 -15.81 -7.61 -0.50
C SER A 120 -15.09 -8.61 0.42
N SER A 121 -13.80 -8.86 0.34
CA SER A 121 -13.06 -9.68 1.31
C SER A 121 -11.86 -8.89 1.83
N SER A 122 -11.96 -8.46 3.07
CA SER A 122 -10.97 -7.60 3.74
C SER A 122 -9.56 -8.19 3.81
N GLY A 123 -9.38 -9.46 3.53
CA GLY A 123 -8.13 -10.17 3.71
C GLY A 123 -7.28 -10.41 2.46
N SER A 124 -7.88 -10.45 1.27
CA SER A 124 -7.12 -10.72 0.02
C SER A 124 -6.49 -9.46 -0.59
N VAL A 125 -6.97 -8.27 -0.26
CA VAL A 125 -6.50 -7.00 -0.83
C VAL A 125 -5.00 -6.76 -0.64
N PRO A 126 -4.41 -6.95 0.55
CA PRO A 126 -2.99 -6.68 0.74
C PRO A 126 -2.09 -7.48 -0.21
N LEU A 127 -2.48 -8.71 -0.51
CA LEU A 127 -1.67 -9.62 -1.32
C LEU A 127 -1.82 -9.35 -2.82
N ILE A 128 -3.00 -8.95 -3.26
CA ILE A 128 -3.22 -8.45 -4.62
C ILE A 128 -2.36 -7.20 -4.84
N VAL A 129 -2.32 -6.30 -3.86
CA VAL A 129 -1.48 -5.09 -3.91
C VAL A 129 0.01 -5.44 -3.96
N GLU A 130 0.46 -6.42 -3.17
CA GLU A 130 1.84 -6.92 -3.20
C GLU A 130 2.20 -7.50 -4.57
N ASP A 131 1.34 -8.35 -5.15
CA ASP A 131 1.53 -8.94 -6.48
C ASP A 131 1.55 -7.86 -7.57
N MET A 132 0.66 -6.87 -7.50
CA MET A 132 0.62 -5.76 -8.46
C MET A 132 1.86 -4.86 -8.36
N ALA A 133 2.33 -4.58 -7.14
CA ALA A 133 3.55 -3.82 -6.91
C ALA A 133 4.77 -4.56 -7.48
N GLY A 134 4.89 -5.87 -7.20
CA GLY A 134 5.95 -6.71 -7.75
C GLY A 134 5.94 -6.74 -9.28
N PHE A 135 4.77 -6.81 -9.91
CA PHE A 135 4.65 -6.74 -11.36
C PHE A 135 5.06 -5.37 -11.93
N LEU A 136 4.70 -4.27 -11.29
CA LEU A 136 5.13 -2.93 -11.69
C LEU A 136 6.65 -2.79 -11.63
N LEU A 137 7.28 -3.26 -10.56
CA LEU A 137 8.74 -3.28 -10.43
C LEU A 137 9.39 -4.10 -11.55
N ALA A 138 8.84 -5.27 -11.89
CA ALA A 138 9.30 -6.09 -13.01
C ALA A 138 9.12 -5.40 -14.38
N CYS A 139 8.16 -4.48 -14.50
CA CYS A 139 7.97 -3.61 -15.66
C CYS A 139 8.91 -2.38 -15.67
N GLY A 140 9.89 -2.32 -14.74
CA GLY A 140 10.92 -1.29 -14.69
C GLY A 140 10.48 0.01 -14.02
N TRP A 141 9.46 -0.02 -13.15
CA TRP A 141 9.18 1.09 -12.25
C TRP A 141 10.19 1.06 -11.11
N ASP A 142 10.80 2.22 -10.80
CA ASP A 142 11.85 2.28 -9.76
C ASP A 142 11.25 2.24 -8.36
N ARG A 143 10.07 2.84 -8.17
CA ARG A 143 9.38 2.97 -6.88
C ARG A 143 7.88 2.74 -7.06
N VAL A 144 7.28 2.00 -6.13
CA VAL A 144 5.82 1.80 -6.08
C VAL A 144 5.27 2.30 -4.75
N LEU A 145 4.40 3.29 -4.83
CA LEU A 145 3.65 3.82 -3.70
C LEU A 145 2.33 3.06 -3.55
N ILE A 146 1.94 2.82 -2.30
CA ILE A 146 0.67 2.19 -1.94
C ILE A 146 -0.07 3.18 -1.04
N GLU A 147 -1.04 3.90 -1.59
CA GLU A 147 -1.87 4.81 -0.80
C GLU A 147 -3.09 4.07 -0.27
N THR A 148 -3.33 4.16 1.03
CA THR A 148 -4.52 3.59 1.67
C THR A 148 -5.46 4.68 2.14
N VAL A 149 -6.76 4.41 2.12
CA VAL A 149 -7.79 5.37 2.56
C VAL A 149 -8.17 5.09 4.00
N GLY A 150 -7.82 6.00 4.91
CA GLY A 150 -7.99 6.01 6.35
C GLY A 150 -9.26 5.40 6.97
N SER A 151 -9.46 4.07 6.93
CA SER A 151 -10.69 3.42 7.38
C SER A 151 -10.51 2.11 8.19
N GLY A 152 -9.35 1.90 8.84
CA GLY A 152 -9.24 0.81 9.82
C GLY A 152 -8.24 -0.31 9.51
N GLN A 153 -8.51 -1.54 9.96
CA GLN A 153 -7.58 -2.68 9.94
C GLN A 153 -7.04 -3.07 8.56
N ALA A 154 -7.82 -2.83 7.48
CA ALA A 154 -7.38 -3.09 6.12
C ALA A 154 -6.15 -2.24 5.72
N GLU A 155 -6.01 -1.06 6.32
CA GLU A 155 -4.88 -0.16 6.09
C GLU A 155 -3.58 -0.69 6.67
N LEU A 156 -3.63 -1.16 7.93
CA LEU A 156 -2.49 -1.80 8.58
C LEU A 156 -1.96 -2.97 7.76
N ARG A 157 -2.85 -3.78 7.20
CA ARG A 157 -2.49 -4.92 6.36
C ARG A 157 -1.89 -4.50 5.03
N CYS A 158 -2.45 -3.48 4.37
CA CYS A 158 -1.89 -2.94 3.12
C CYS A 158 -0.53 -2.25 3.37
N ALA A 159 -0.39 -1.56 4.51
CA ALA A 159 0.89 -0.98 4.88
C ALA A 159 1.96 -2.05 5.17
N ALA A 160 1.56 -3.18 5.75
CA ALA A 160 2.49 -4.25 6.13
C ALA A 160 3.17 -4.95 4.94
N VAL A 161 2.62 -4.87 3.72
CA VAL A 161 3.24 -5.47 2.52
C VAL A 161 4.33 -4.58 1.91
N ALA A 162 4.40 -3.31 2.29
CA ALA A 162 5.41 -2.38 1.80
C ALA A 162 6.74 -2.46 2.58
N ASP A 163 7.84 -2.08 1.94
CA ASP A 163 9.17 -2.03 2.56
C ASP A 163 9.26 -0.92 3.60
N ARG A 164 8.56 0.20 3.37
CA ARG A 164 8.53 1.38 4.24
C ARG A 164 7.11 1.84 4.47
N ILE A 165 6.86 2.43 5.63
CA ILE A 165 5.56 2.97 6.02
C ILE A 165 5.71 4.44 6.38
N VAL A 166 5.01 5.27 5.64
CA VAL A 166 4.83 6.70 5.89
C VAL A 166 3.46 6.92 6.50
N VAL A 167 3.41 7.47 7.69
CA VAL A 167 2.15 7.92 8.28
C VAL A 167 1.99 9.41 8.04
N VAL A 168 0.88 9.80 7.42
CA VAL A 168 0.55 11.19 7.15
C VAL A 168 -0.46 11.67 8.18
N GLU A 169 -0.07 12.66 8.95
CA GLU A 169 -0.92 13.36 9.92
C GLU A 169 -1.24 14.77 9.43
N GLY A 170 -2.14 15.45 10.12
CA GLY A 170 -2.49 16.84 9.86
C GLY A 170 -2.72 17.59 11.16
N PRO A 171 -2.83 18.94 11.13
CA PRO A 171 -3.11 19.71 12.33
C PRO A 171 -4.38 19.18 12.99
N ALA A 172 -4.25 18.75 14.24
CA ALA A 172 -5.32 18.13 15.02
C ALA A 172 -6.50 19.10 15.18
N ARG A 173 -7.67 18.70 14.73
CA ARG A 173 -8.94 19.34 15.10
C ARG A 173 -9.48 18.59 16.32
N GLY A 174 -9.05 18.97 17.53
CA GLY A 174 -9.65 18.56 18.79
C GLY A 174 -9.68 17.05 19.08
N ASP A 175 -9.40 16.71 20.32
CA ASP A 175 -9.52 15.41 20.99
C ASP A 175 -8.77 14.18 20.42
N GLY A 176 -7.66 13.92 21.07
CA GLY A 176 -7.16 12.58 21.37
C GLY A 176 -6.68 11.76 20.18
N ILE A 177 -5.45 11.36 20.24
CA ILE A 177 -4.92 10.19 19.55
C ILE A 177 -5.84 9.02 19.87
N GLN A 178 -6.77 8.68 18.95
CA GLN A 178 -7.64 7.51 19.12
C GLN A 178 -6.77 6.25 19.06
N ALA A 179 -7.14 5.21 19.78
CA ALA A 179 -6.36 3.97 19.87
C ALA A 179 -6.02 3.31 18.51
N GLU A 180 -6.85 3.53 17.50
CA GLU A 180 -6.59 3.09 16.11
C GLU A 180 -5.39 3.82 15.49
N LYS A 181 -5.19 5.10 15.83
CA LYS A 181 -4.03 5.87 15.37
C LYS A 181 -2.73 5.40 16.02
N ALA A 182 -2.78 4.97 17.28
CA ALA A 182 -1.61 4.48 17.99
C ALA A 182 -0.96 3.29 17.25
N GLY A 183 -1.76 2.34 16.76
CA GLY A 183 -1.26 1.18 16.03
C GLY A 183 -0.56 1.54 14.71
N LEU A 184 -1.06 2.55 13.97
CA LEU A 184 -0.42 3.04 12.75
C LEU A 184 0.89 3.76 13.04
N LEU A 185 0.89 4.60 14.07
CA LEU A 185 2.07 5.36 14.47
C LEU A 185 3.21 4.46 14.97
N GLU A 186 2.88 3.32 15.60
CA GLU A 186 3.87 2.30 15.98
C GLU A 186 4.57 1.65 14.78
N LEU A 187 3.90 1.61 13.62
CA LEU A 187 4.45 1.01 12.39
C LEU A 187 5.23 2.00 11.53
N ALA A 188 5.17 3.31 11.84
CA ALA A 188 5.77 4.35 11.01
C ALA A 188 7.30 4.25 10.97
N ASP A 189 7.87 4.29 9.77
CA ASP A 189 9.29 4.55 9.57
C ASP A 189 9.57 6.06 9.55
N ILE A 190 8.59 6.86 9.15
CA ILE A 190 8.61 8.32 9.13
C ILE A 190 7.18 8.87 9.25
N VAL A 191 7.02 10.05 9.84
CA VAL A 191 5.73 10.74 9.94
C VAL A 191 5.80 12.07 9.20
N LEU A 192 4.83 12.31 8.31
CA LEU A 192 4.68 13.58 7.60
C LEU A 192 3.46 14.33 8.15
N VAL A 193 3.67 15.45 8.80
CA VAL A 193 2.59 16.34 9.22
C VAL A 193 2.27 17.27 8.05
N ASN A 194 1.22 16.91 7.31
CA ASN A 194 0.79 17.64 6.13
C ASN A 194 -0.09 18.84 6.50
N LYS A 195 -0.31 19.75 5.54
CA LYS A 195 -0.99 21.04 5.75
C LYS A 195 -0.23 21.95 6.72
N ALA A 196 1.09 21.97 6.61
CA ALA A 196 1.97 22.83 7.40
C ALA A 196 1.69 24.34 7.22
N ASP A 197 0.92 24.70 6.20
CA ASP A 197 0.39 26.03 5.94
C ASP A 197 -0.81 26.42 6.85
N LEU A 198 -1.33 25.49 7.63
CA LEU A 198 -2.43 25.73 8.58
C LEU A 198 -1.91 25.87 10.00
N GLU A 199 -2.62 26.70 10.78
CA GLU A 199 -2.36 26.90 12.20
C GLU A 199 -2.43 25.56 12.98
N GLY A 200 -1.51 25.34 13.90
CA GLY A 200 -1.44 24.16 14.74
C GLY A 200 -0.60 23.02 14.19
N ALA A 201 -0.11 23.08 12.94
CA ALA A 201 0.71 22.04 12.37
C ALA A 201 2.05 21.87 13.11
N ASP A 202 2.73 22.99 13.42
CA ASP A 202 4.00 22.97 14.17
C ASP A 202 3.80 22.38 15.59
N ARG A 203 2.72 22.79 16.27
CA ARG A 203 2.41 22.26 17.59
C ARG A 203 2.16 20.76 17.53
N HIS A 204 1.37 20.29 16.57
CA HIS A 204 1.08 18.86 16.41
C HIS A 204 2.37 18.05 16.10
N ALA A 205 3.24 18.58 15.25
CA ALA A 205 4.54 17.96 14.98
C ALA A 205 5.41 17.90 16.25
N GLY A 206 5.36 18.93 17.09
CA GLY A 206 6.04 18.96 18.41
C GLY A 206 5.52 17.87 19.34
N GLU A 207 4.19 17.76 19.48
CA GLU A 207 3.53 16.74 20.29
C GLU A 207 3.90 15.31 19.83
N LEU A 208 3.97 15.07 18.52
CA LEU A 208 4.41 13.79 17.99
C LEU A 208 5.87 13.50 18.30
N ARG A 209 6.78 14.47 18.12
CA ARG A 209 8.21 14.31 18.49
C ARG A 209 8.40 14.02 19.98
N GLU A 210 7.66 14.69 20.85
CA GLU A 210 7.67 14.44 22.28
C GLU A 210 7.16 13.02 22.60
N SER A 211 6.09 12.57 21.92
CA SER A 211 5.58 11.22 22.10
C SER A 211 6.60 10.14 21.71
N TYR A 212 7.36 10.39 20.65
CA TYR A 212 8.40 9.46 20.18
C TYR A 212 9.74 9.59 20.92
N ALA A 213 9.95 10.64 21.71
CA ALA A 213 11.20 10.84 22.42
C ALA A 213 11.57 9.68 23.36
N LEU A 214 10.59 8.90 23.79
CA LEU A 214 10.79 7.70 24.62
C LEU A 214 11.35 6.51 23.83
N ASP A 215 11.27 6.53 22.52
CA ASP A 215 11.74 5.45 21.62
C ASP A 215 13.25 5.56 21.30
N GLY A 216 13.91 6.62 21.76
CA GLY A 216 15.35 6.84 21.57
C GLY A 216 15.75 6.95 20.10
N ASP A 217 16.83 6.25 19.73
CA ASP A 217 17.38 6.27 18.36
C ASP A 217 16.47 5.64 17.31
N ASP A 218 15.46 4.87 17.74
CA ASP A 218 14.47 4.23 16.85
C ASP A 218 13.25 5.14 16.58
N ALA A 219 13.21 6.35 17.14
CA ALA A 219 12.11 7.29 16.91
C ALA A 219 11.98 7.65 15.42
N PRO A 220 10.76 7.61 14.83
CA PRO A 220 10.58 8.05 13.45
C PRO A 220 10.81 9.55 13.34
N GLU A 221 11.43 9.97 12.23
CA GLU A 221 11.53 11.38 11.92
C GLU A 221 10.14 11.98 11.66
N VAL A 222 9.90 13.20 12.13
CA VAL A 222 8.64 13.93 11.92
C VAL A 222 8.93 15.18 11.10
N LEU A 223 8.45 15.22 9.86
CA LEU A 223 8.62 16.32 8.93
C LEU A 223 7.31 17.07 8.71
N LEU A 224 7.43 18.38 8.52
CA LEU A 224 6.32 19.26 8.15
C LEU A 224 6.24 19.40 6.64
N THR A 225 5.05 19.20 6.08
CA THR A 225 4.81 19.30 4.63
C THR A 225 3.51 20.02 4.32
N SER A 226 3.44 20.64 3.15
CA SER A 226 2.19 21.09 2.54
C SER A 226 2.17 20.67 1.08
N GLY A 227 1.49 19.56 0.79
CA GLY A 227 1.35 19.08 -0.58
C GLY A 227 0.70 20.11 -1.51
N LEU A 228 -0.21 20.94 -0.96
CA LEU A 228 -0.91 21.98 -1.73
C LEU A 228 -0.01 23.19 -2.04
N LYS A 229 0.86 23.58 -1.11
CA LYS A 229 1.70 24.78 -1.21
C LYS A 229 3.16 24.47 -1.61
N GLY A 230 3.53 23.20 -1.67
CA GLY A 230 4.88 22.75 -1.99
C GLY A 230 5.89 22.91 -0.84
N HIS A 231 5.48 23.38 0.34
CA HIS A 231 6.38 23.56 1.48
C HIS A 231 6.85 22.20 2.01
N GLY A 232 8.15 22.05 2.26
CA GLY A 232 8.75 20.83 2.81
C GLY A 232 8.72 19.63 1.86
N ILE A 233 8.23 19.80 0.61
CA ILE A 233 8.18 18.70 -0.36
C ILE A 233 9.56 18.25 -0.83
N PRO A 234 10.50 19.15 -1.20
CA PRO A 234 11.85 18.73 -1.58
C PRO A 234 12.57 17.97 -0.47
N GLU A 235 12.48 18.47 0.76
CA GLU A 235 13.09 17.85 1.95
C GLU A 235 12.47 16.48 2.24
N ALA A 236 11.14 16.38 2.23
CA ALA A 236 10.43 15.13 2.41
C ALA A 236 10.75 14.13 1.29
N ALA A 237 10.79 14.57 0.03
CA ALA A 237 11.12 13.72 -1.11
C ALA A 237 12.52 13.13 -0.98
N ALA A 238 13.51 13.95 -0.56
CA ALA A 238 14.89 13.51 -0.34
C ALA A 238 15.00 12.56 0.87
N ALA A 239 14.34 12.88 1.99
CA ALA A 239 14.32 12.04 3.18
C ALA A 239 13.70 10.67 2.89
N LEU A 240 12.58 10.65 2.18
CA LEU A 240 11.88 9.41 1.81
C LEU A 240 12.73 8.52 0.89
N LEU A 241 13.44 9.07 -0.10
CA LEU A 241 14.32 8.26 -0.97
C LEU A 241 15.44 7.57 -0.20
N ASN A 242 15.95 8.22 0.83
CA ASN A 242 17.04 7.70 1.68
C ASN A 242 16.54 6.99 2.94
N LEU A 243 15.22 6.77 3.07
CA LEU A 243 14.60 6.22 4.26
C LEU A 243 15.06 4.77 4.49
N LYS A 244 15.79 4.56 5.58
CA LYS A 244 16.20 3.23 6.02
C LYS A 244 15.07 2.55 6.79
N SER A 245 15.08 1.21 6.84
CA SER A 245 14.17 0.49 7.72
C SER A 245 14.57 0.75 9.17
N SER A 246 13.65 1.23 9.97
CA SER A 246 13.88 1.47 11.39
C SER A 246 13.96 0.18 12.21
N GLY A 247 13.53 -0.96 11.64
CA GLY A 247 13.31 -2.18 12.42
C GLY A 247 12.10 -2.10 13.35
N ARG A 248 11.51 -0.91 13.53
CA ARG A 248 10.28 -0.72 14.28
C ARG A 248 9.20 -1.62 13.73
N ALA A 249 8.43 -2.16 14.66
CA ALA A 249 7.30 -3.01 14.32
C ALA A 249 7.59 -4.17 13.36
N LEU A 250 8.85 -4.58 13.15
CA LEU A 250 9.17 -5.74 12.31
C LEU A 250 8.30 -6.95 12.69
N ARG A 251 8.14 -7.20 14.00
CA ARG A 251 7.27 -8.29 14.49
C ARG A 251 5.81 -8.06 14.12
N ALA A 252 5.30 -6.83 14.22
CA ALA A 252 3.93 -6.49 13.86
C ALA A 252 3.72 -6.64 12.34
N ARG A 253 4.64 -6.14 11.51
CA ARG A 253 4.62 -6.33 10.06
C ARG A 253 4.63 -7.82 9.67
N MET A 254 5.53 -8.60 10.26
CA MET A 254 5.60 -10.04 9.99
C MET A 254 4.32 -10.76 10.42
N ARG A 255 3.71 -10.36 11.53
CA ARG A 255 2.41 -10.86 11.98
C ARG A 255 1.32 -10.59 10.94
N GLU A 256 1.20 -9.34 10.47
CA GLU A 256 0.19 -8.98 9.47
C GLU A 256 0.43 -9.69 8.13
N ARG A 257 1.70 -9.81 7.69
CA ARG A 257 2.06 -10.60 6.50
C ARG A 257 1.69 -12.08 6.68
N LEU A 258 1.97 -12.66 7.83
CA LEU A 258 1.63 -14.06 8.12
C LEU A 258 0.11 -14.28 8.07
N LEU A 259 -0.65 -13.41 8.71
CA LEU A 259 -2.12 -13.47 8.71
C LEU A 259 -2.68 -13.29 7.30
N GLY A 260 -2.17 -12.33 6.54
CA GLY A 260 -2.57 -12.10 5.14
C GLY A 260 -2.29 -13.32 4.26
N GLN A 261 -1.10 -13.93 4.35
CA GLN A 261 -0.75 -15.14 3.60
C GLN A 261 -1.64 -16.34 3.98
N HIS A 262 -1.96 -16.48 5.26
CA HIS A 262 -2.87 -17.53 5.71
C HIS A 262 -4.28 -17.34 5.13
N GLU A 263 -4.82 -16.13 5.22
CA GLU A 263 -6.11 -15.78 4.66
C GLU A 263 -6.16 -16.00 3.14
N ARG A 264 -5.12 -15.59 2.41
CA ARG A 264 -5.01 -15.85 0.96
C ARG A 264 -5.11 -17.33 0.64
N ARG A 265 -4.39 -18.19 1.37
CA ARG A 265 -4.44 -19.64 1.14
C ARG A 265 -5.83 -20.21 1.31
N LEU A 266 -6.59 -19.70 2.30
CA LEU A 266 -7.98 -20.09 2.50
C LEU A 266 -8.87 -19.63 1.35
N VAL A 267 -8.82 -18.34 1.00
CA VAL A 267 -9.71 -17.73 -0.01
C VAL A 267 -9.45 -18.26 -1.43
N LEU A 268 -8.20 -18.57 -1.77
CA LEU A 268 -7.82 -19.11 -3.08
C LEU A 268 -7.96 -20.64 -3.16
N HIS A 269 -8.35 -21.31 -2.07
CA HIS A 269 -8.51 -22.76 -2.09
C HIS A 269 -9.67 -23.15 -3.04
N PRO A 270 -9.49 -24.16 -3.93
CA PRO A 270 -10.54 -24.54 -4.90
C PRO A 270 -11.87 -24.88 -4.25
N SER A 271 -11.85 -25.46 -3.06
CA SER A 271 -13.04 -25.85 -2.30
C SER A 271 -13.60 -24.74 -1.41
N TYR A 272 -13.05 -23.51 -1.42
CA TYR A 272 -13.44 -22.45 -0.49
C TYR A 272 -14.94 -22.14 -0.52
N ASN A 273 -15.49 -21.93 -1.72
CA ASN A 273 -16.92 -21.62 -1.87
C ASN A 273 -17.82 -22.80 -1.48
N SER A 274 -17.42 -24.04 -1.75
CA SER A 274 -18.19 -25.22 -1.34
C SER A 274 -18.19 -25.41 0.17
N VAL A 275 -17.05 -25.13 0.82
CA VAL A 275 -16.92 -25.16 2.28
C VAL A 275 -17.77 -24.06 2.93
N LEU A 276 -17.76 -22.83 2.37
CA LEU A 276 -18.64 -21.77 2.86
C LEU A 276 -20.12 -22.14 2.77
N ASN A 277 -20.56 -22.75 1.67
CA ASN A 277 -21.93 -23.20 1.53
C ASN A 277 -22.29 -24.26 2.58
N ALA A 278 -21.42 -25.25 2.79
CA ALA A 278 -21.61 -26.27 3.80
C ALA A 278 -21.70 -25.72 5.24
N LEU A 279 -20.87 -24.68 5.55
CA LEU A 279 -20.97 -23.92 6.81
C LEU A 279 -22.32 -23.21 6.94
N CYS A 280 -22.81 -22.55 5.87
CA CYS A 280 -24.10 -21.87 5.87
C CYS A 280 -25.29 -22.86 6.02
N GLU A 281 -25.15 -24.05 5.50
CA GLU A 281 -26.13 -25.14 5.60
C GLU A 281 -26.05 -25.89 6.94
N GLY A 282 -25.02 -25.65 7.76
CA GLY A 282 -24.79 -26.33 9.03
C GLY A 282 -24.35 -27.79 8.89
N THR A 283 -23.83 -28.17 7.73
CA THR A 283 -23.32 -29.53 7.43
C THR A 283 -21.85 -29.69 7.78
N LEU A 284 -21.11 -28.59 8.01
CA LEU A 284 -19.74 -28.55 8.54
C LEU A 284 -19.67 -27.56 9.70
N ASP A 285 -18.79 -27.80 10.66
CA ASP A 285 -18.38 -26.81 11.64
C ASP A 285 -17.10 -26.08 11.18
N ILE A 286 -16.69 -25.04 11.94
CA ILE A 286 -15.51 -24.20 11.61
C ILE A 286 -14.22 -25.02 11.64
N ASP A 287 -14.05 -25.94 12.60
CA ASP A 287 -12.82 -26.73 12.76
C ASP A 287 -12.70 -27.76 11.64
N GLU A 288 -13.80 -28.39 11.26
CA GLU A 288 -13.89 -29.28 10.11
C GLU A 288 -13.60 -28.53 8.80
N ALA A 289 -14.16 -27.32 8.64
CA ALA A 289 -13.93 -26.47 7.48
C ALA A 289 -12.44 -26.06 7.35
N LEU A 290 -11.81 -25.66 8.44
CA LEU A 290 -10.37 -25.32 8.45
C LEU A 290 -9.52 -26.55 8.12
N THR A 291 -9.86 -27.72 8.66
CA THR A 291 -9.14 -28.98 8.37
C THR A 291 -9.28 -29.32 6.89
N HIS A 292 -10.44 -29.15 6.29
CA HIS A 292 -10.69 -29.40 4.86
C HIS A 292 -9.86 -28.48 3.97
N LEU A 293 -9.75 -27.19 4.34
CA LEU A 293 -9.00 -26.18 3.57
C LEU A 293 -7.47 -26.24 3.80
N GLN A 294 -7.01 -26.90 4.87
CA GLN A 294 -5.59 -27.12 5.16
C GLN A 294 -5.04 -28.43 4.63
N GLY A 295 -5.90 -29.47 4.45
CA GLY A 295 -5.47 -30.84 4.20
C GLY A 295 -5.00 -31.15 2.78
N GLU A 296 -5.37 -30.38 1.76
CA GLU A 296 -5.03 -30.65 0.36
C GLU A 296 -3.83 -29.87 -0.18
N GLY A 297 -3.20 -28.99 0.62
CA GLY A 297 -2.20 -28.02 0.17
C GLY A 297 -0.73 -28.30 0.52
N TYR A 298 -0.39 -29.36 1.25
CA TYR A 298 0.99 -29.71 1.63
C TYR A 298 1.60 -30.86 0.81
N GLY A 299 1.36 -30.88 -0.49
CA GLY A 299 2.17 -31.63 -1.42
C GLY A 299 3.53 -30.95 -1.57
N ARG A 300 4.55 -31.47 -0.89
CA ARG A 300 5.96 -31.12 -1.10
C ARG A 300 6.27 -31.28 -2.59
N SER A 301 6.53 -30.19 -3.29
CA SER A 301 7.34 -30.28 -4.50
C SER A 301 8.78 -30.56 -4.06
N SER A 302 9.17 -31.81 -4.22
CA SER A 302 10.57 -32.27 -4.18
C SER A 302 11.36 -31.69 -5.35
#